data_0d69c20694320cf33ec88fd26b5dccbf
#
_entry.id   0d69c20694320cf33ec88fd26b5dccbf
#
_cell.length_a   1.000
_cell.length_b   1.000
_cell.length_c   1.000
_cell.angle_alpha   90.00
_cell.angle_beta   90.00
_cell.angle_gamma   90.00
#
_symmetry.space_group_name_H-M   'P 1'
#
loop_
_entity.id
_entity.type
_entity.pdbx_description
1 polymer ?
#
loop_
_entity_poly.entity_id
_entity_poly.type
_entity_poly.pdbx_seq_one_letter_code
_entity_poly.pdbx_strand_id
1 'polypeptide(L)'
;AEDLWLKTLQPALREKGVVITKFATLGGKKRQKLEAWFEQNIYPVLTPQVVDSGHPFPWISNTSLNFLIELVSETDEEDVRYARLKCPNNIQRFLFLSKDLDEAAPDLSFQSSYKNVQVILTEDLIGECLGRLFPGFRVTSYGLFRITRNTDAEIEEDEADDLLEAVRDYVEQRRFGAPVRLELERGMPVRLQNFLLDHIDMKPGQIYKVSGPLAFSEFMDLCFIDRPSLQYVPDRMTSPEVFDPENDLFATLRERDVLLFHPYEKFTGVLSFIDRAARDPKVVAIKQTLYRCGSNSPIIKSLI
;
A
#
# COMPACT_ATOMS: atom_id res chain seq x y z
N ALA A 1 -8.98 15.34 5.01
CA ALA A 1 -7.93 14.78 4.14
C ALA A 1 -8.14 15.19 2.69
N GLU A 2 -9.32 14.97 2.08
CA GLU A 2 -9.65 15.26 0.69
C GLU A 2 -9.37 16.71 0.29
N ASP A 3 -9.93 17.68 1.01
CA ASP A 3 -9.71 19.12 0.74
C ASP A 3 -8.25 19.54 0.89
N LEU A 4 -7.56 19.02 1.90
CA LEU A 4 -6.12 19.26 2.07
C LEU A 4 -5.32 18.75 0.87
N TRP A 5 -5.66 17.56 0.40
CA TRP A 5 -5.00 16.99 -0.77
C TRP A 5 -5.26 17.82 -2.03
N LEU A 6 -6.52 18.02 -2.38
CA LEU A 6 -6.91 18.65 -3.64
C LEU A 6 -6.57 20.15 -3.70
N LYS A 7 -6.73 20.87 -2.58
CA LYS A 7 -6.61 22.33 -2.54
C LYS A 7 -5.24 22.83 -2.08
N THR A 8 -4.44 21.99 -1.41
CA THR A 8 -3.16 22.42 -0.83
C THR A 8 -1.99 21.55 -1.30
N LEU A 9 -2.00 20.25 -1.01
CA LEU A 9 -0.83 19.40 -1.23
C LEU A 9 -0.56 19.15 -2.72
N GLN A 10 -1.57 18.77 -3.49
CA GLN A 10 -1.40 18.50 -4.92
C GLN A 10 -0.96 19.74 -5.72
N PRO A 11 -1.51 20.97 -5.51
CA PRO A 11 -1.00 22.18 -6.10
C PRO A 11 0.45 22.49 -5.69
N ALA A 12 0.77 22.38 -4.38
CA ALA A 12 2.12 22.64 -3.89
C ALA A 12 3.16 21.65 -4.47
N LEU A 13 2.82 20.36 -4.60
CA LEU A 13 3.66 19.38 -5.27
C LEU A 13 3.91 19.73 -6.74
N ARG A 14 2.87 20.20 -7.45
CA ARG A 14 2.99 20.66 -8.84
C ARG A 14 3.96 21.82 -8.97
N GLU A 15 3.91 22.81 -8.08
CA GLU A 15 4.86 23.94 -8.04
C GLU A 15 6.31 23.48 -7.82
N LYS A 16 6.48 22.38 -7.10
CA LYS A 16 7.79 21.74 -6.86
C LYS A 16 8.19 20.74 -7.93
N GLY A 17 7.43 20.65 -9.04
CA GLY A 17 7.74 19.82 -10.18
C GLY A 17 7.30 18.35 -10.03
N VAL A 18 6.46 18.02 -9.05
CA VAL A 18 5.81 16.70 -8.94
C VAL A 18 4.36 16.82 -9.40
N VAL A 19 4.05 16.32 -10.59
CA VAL A 19 2.75 16.49 -11.24
C VAL A 19 2.02 15.17 -11.31
N ILE A 20 0.99 15.02 -10.48
CA ILE A 20 0.09 13.87 -10.56
C ILE A 20 -0.87 14.10 -11.72
N THR A 21 -0.84 13.19 -12.67
CA THR A 21 -1.49 13.30 -13.98
C THR A 21 -2.41 12.11 -14.21
N LYS A 22 -3.52 12.33 -14.88
CA LYS A 22 -4.40 11.26 -15.35
C LYS A 22 -3.83 10.59 -16.60
N PHE A 23 -3.93 9.24 -16.68
CA PHE A 23 -3.47 8.50 -17.85
C PHE A 23 -4.12 8.99 -19.15
N ALA A 24 -5.42 9.29 -19.12
CA ALA A 24 -6.17 9.82 -20.27
C ALA A 24 -5.59 11.11 -20.85
N THR A 25 -4.82 11.89 -20.07
CA THR A 25 -4.23 13.16 -20.51
C THR A 25 -2.83 13.00 -21.14
N LEU A 26 -2.30 11.79 -21.18
CA LEU A 26 -0.97 11.53 -21.77
C LEU A 26 -1.00 11.57 -23.29
N GLY A 27 0.07 12.09 -23.88
CA GLY A 27 0.29 12.05 -25.33
C GLY A 27 0.52 10.63 -25.87
N GLY A 28 0.22 10.39 -27.14
CA GLY A 28 0.10 9.08 -27.78
C GLY A 28 1.30 8.15 -27.55
N LYS A 29 2.55 8.60 -27.73
CA LYS A 29 3.74 7.76 -27.50
C LYS A 29 3.88 7.28 -26.05
N LYS A 30 3.64 8.16 -25.07
CA LYS A 30 3.70 7.81 -23.65
C LYS A 30 2.61 6.83 -23.28
N ARG A 31 1.41 7.06 -23.79
CA ARG A 31 0.26 6.18 -23.60
C ARG A 31 0.56 4.77 -24.11
N GLN A 32 1.02 4.62 -25.37
CA GLN A 32 1.35 3.33 -25.95
C GLN A 32 2.41 2.56 -25.15
N LYS A 33 3.44 3.24 -24.66
CA LYS A 33 4.49 2.59 -23.85
C LYS A 33 3.95 2.09 -22.51
N LEU A 34 3.11 2.90 -21.83
CA LEU A 34 2.49 2.48 -20.58
C LEU A 34 1.49 1.34 -20.79
N GLU A 35 0.76 1.33 -21.90
CA GLU A 35 -0.11 0.21 -22.26
C GLU A 35 0.69 -1.08 -22.49
N ALA A 36 1.81 -1.00 -23.19
CA ALA A 36 2.71 -2.15 -23.38
C ALA A 36 3.32 -2.63 -22.05
N TRP A 37 3.70 -1.68 -21.19
CA TRP A 37 4.20 -2.01 -19.85
C TRP A 37 3.10 -2.62 -18.96
N PHE A 38 1.86 -2.13 -19.03
CA PHE A 38 0.71 -2.72 -18.37
C PHE A 38 0.52 -4.19 -18.75
N GLU A 39 0.57 -4.52 -20.04
CA GLU A 39 0.41 -5.88 -20.53
C GLU A 39 1.47 -6.85 -19.96
N GLN A 40 2.68 -6.38 -19.77
CA GLN A 40 3.79 -7.21 -19.31
C GLN A 40 3.85 -7.35 -17.79
N ASN A 41 3.47 -6.30 -17.06
CA ASN A 41 3.77 -6.20 -15.62
C ASN A 41 2.53 -6.17 -14.71
N ILE A 42 1.40 -5.64 -15.18
CA ILE A 42 0.18 -5.51 -14.39
C ILE A 42 -0.86 -6.55 -14.80
N TYR A 43 -1.14 -6.67 -16.08
CA TYR A 43 -2.15 -7.58 -16.62
C TYR A 43 -2.02 -9.02 -16.08
N PRO A 44 -0.83 -9.65 -16.02
CA PRO A 44 -0.70 -11.04 -15.59
C PRO A 44 -1.03 -11.29 -14.11
N VAL A 45 -1.05 -10.24 -13.27
CA VAL A 45 -1.34 -10.37 -11.84
C VAL A 45 -2.77 -9.94 -11.48
N LEU A 46 -3.53 -9.43 -12.47
CA LEU A 46 -4.91 -9.05 -12.28
C LEU A 46 -5.83 -10.28 -12.30
N THR A 47 -6.71 -10.36 -11.32
CA THR A 47 -7.68 -11.46 -11.19
C THR A 47 -9.10 -10.88 -11.09
N PRO A 48 -9.73 -10.56 -12.22
CA PRO A 48 -11.12 -10.11 -12.21
C PRO A 48 -12.05 -11.23 -11.77
N GLN A 49 -13.08 -10.89 -11.01
CA GLN A 49 -14.10 -11.80 -10.52
C GLN A 49 -15.47 -11.32 -10.97
N VAL A 50 -16.08 -12.06 -11.88
CA VAL A 50 -17.43 -11.78 -12.35
C VAL A 50 -18.44 -12.24 -11.30
N VAL A 51 -19.48 -11.46 -11.08
CA VAL A 51 -20.57 -11.74 -10.14
C VAL A 51 -21.78 -12.18 -10.95
N ASP A 52 -22.23 -13.42 -10.74
CA ASP A 52 -23.42 -13.99 -11.37
C ASP A 52 -24.14 -14.94 -10.40
N SER A 53 -25.18 -15.62 -10.86
CA SER A 53 -25.94 -16.58 -10.03
C SER A 53 -25.11 -17.76 -9.51
N GLY A 54 -24.04 -18.13 -10.22
CA GLY A 54 -23.10 -19.19 -9.82
C GLY A 54 -21.91 -18.70 -9.01
N HIS A 55 -21.62 -17.40 -9.09
CA HIS A 55 -20.47 -16.77 -8.43
C HIS A 55 -20.97 -15.55 -7.63
N PRO A 56 -21.28 -15.73 -6.33
CA PRO A 56 -21.76 -14.65 -5.48
C PRO A 56 -20.72 -13.55 -5.31
N PHE A 57 -21.16 -12.37 -4.85
CA PHE A 57 -20.28 -11.24 -4.63
C PHE A 57 -19.10 -11.63 -3.74
N PRO A 58 -17.86 -11.43 -4.22
CA PRO A 58 -16.67 -11.91 -3.55
C PRO A 58 -16.38 -11.15 -2.26
N TRP A 59 -15.72 -11.86 -1.33
CA TRP A 59 -15.25 -11.23 -0.11
C TRP A 59 -14.23 -10.13 -0.40
N ILE A 60 -14.47 -8.95 0.16
CA ILE A 60 -13.59 -7.79 0.04
C ILE A 60 -12.67 -7.71 1.25
N SER A 61 -11.37 -7.85 1.03
CA SER A 61 -10.36 -7.75 2.08
C SER A 61 -10.29 -6.35 2.69
N ASN A 62 -9.99 -6.29 4.00
CA ASN A 62 -9.89 -5.04 4.73
C ASN A 62 -8.94 -4.06 4.05
N THR A 63 -9.35 -2.80 3.93
CA THR A 63 -8.62 -1.65 3.37
C THR A 63 -8.12 -1.78 1.93
N SER A 64 -8.45 -2.85 1.22
CA SER A 64 -8.07 -3.01 -0.19
C SER A 64 -8.82 -2.05 -1.11
N LEU A 65 -8.11 -1.51 -2.10
CA LEU A 65 -8.70 -0.72 -3.19
C LEU A 65 -9.24 -1.67 -4.26
N ASN A 66 -10.47 -1.42 -4.72
CA ASN A 66 -11.15 -2.28 -5.67
C ASN A 66 -11.89 -1.47 -6.72
N PHE A 67 -12.00 -2.04 -7.92
CA PHE A 67 -12.96 -1.63 -8.92
C PHE A 67 -14.23 -2.45 -8.80
N LEU A 68 -15.36 -1.81 -8.96
CA LEU A 68 -16.58 -2.42 -9.42
C LEU A 68 -16.81 -2.00 -10.87
N ILE A 69 -17.08 -2.97 -11.73
CA ILE A 69 -17.09 -2.80 -13.19
C ILE A 69 -18.42 -3.33 -13.71
N GLU A 70 -19.08 -2.56 -14.58
CA GLU A 70 -20.25 -2.99 -15.30
C GLU A 70 -19.85 -3.41 -16.72
N LEU A 71 -20.28 -4.59 -17.09
CA LEU A 71 -19.98 -5.26 -18.34
C LEU A 71 -21.28 -5.50 -19.12
N VAL A 72 -21.26 -5.22 -20.41
CA VAL A 72 -22.35 -5.57 -21.33
C VAL A 72 -21.79 -6.47 -22.41
N SER A 73 -22.47 -7.58 -22.69
CA SER A 73 -22.06 -8.51 -23.75
C SER A 73 -22.01 -7.79 -25.11
N GLU A 74 -20.99 -8.09 -25.91
CA GLU A 74 -20.90 -7.55 -27.27
C GLU A 74 -21.94 -8.15 -28.22
N THR A 75 -22.54 -9.30 -27.87
CA THR A 75 -23.52 -10.02 -28.66
C THR A 75 -24.96 -9.88 -28.17
N ASP A 76 -25.14 -9.43 -26.92
CA ASP A 76 -26.44 -9.28 -26.28
C ASP A 76 -26.41 -8.09 -25.31
N GLU A 77 -27.03 -6.99 -25.70
CA GLU A 77 -27.08 -5.77 -24.88
C GLU A 77 -27.90 -5.91 -23.58
N GLU A 78 -28.74 -6.95 -23.47
CA GLU A 78 -29.50 -7.25 -22.26
C GLU A 78 -28.69 -8.07 -21.25
N ASP A 79 -27.60 -8.75 -21.69
CA ASP A 79 -26.67 -9.47 -20.79
C ASP A 79 -25.71 -8.49 -20.10
N VAL A 80 -26.19 -7.91 -19.00
CA VAL A 80 -25.42 -7.02 -18.13
C VAL A 80 -24.85 -7.79 -16.96
N ARG A 81 -23.53 -7.72 -16.77
CA ARG A 81 -22.81 -8.38 -15.67
C ARG A 81 -22.00 -7.39 -14.86
N TYR A 82 -21.70 -7.77 -13.66
CA TYR A 82 -20.82 -7.00 -12.78
C TYR A 82 -19.56 -7.79 -12.49
N ALA A 83 -18.43 -7.10 -12.40
CA ALA A 83 -17.18 -7.71 -12.02
C ALA A 83 -16.49 -6.89 -10.95
N ARG A 84 -15.83 -7.57 -10.04
CA ARG A 84 -14.93 -6.97 -9.06
C ARG A 84 -13.49 -7.22 -9.47
N LEU A 85 -12.67 -6.19 -9.42
CA LEU A 85 -11.22 -6.30 -9.60
C LEU A 85 -10.51 -5.63 -8.42
N LYS A 86 -9.64 -6.37 -7.75
CA LYS A 86 -8.79 -5.82 -6.69
C LYS A 86 -7.57 -5.15 -7.31
N CYS A 87 -7.25 -3.92 -6.89
CA CYS A 87 -5.95 -3.34 -7.19
C CYS A 87 -4.86 -4.17 -6.48
N PRO A 88 -3.84 -4.63 -7.21
CA PRO A 88 -2.77 -5.42 -6.64
C PRO A 88 -1.92 -4.56 -5.69
N ASN A 89 -1.66 -5.07 -4.49
CA ASN A 89 -0.86 -4.40 -3.47
C ASN A 89 0.65 -4.70 -3.56
N ASN A 90 1.03 -5.61 -4.45
CA ASN A 90 2.42 -5.96 -4.75
C ASN A 90 3.00 -5.17 -5.93
N ILE A 91 2.21 -4.28 -6.52
CA ILE A 91 2.64 -3.32 -7.54
C ILE A 91 2.67 -1.93 -6.91
N GLN A 92 3.69 -1.18 -7.27
CA GLN A 92 3.83 0.21 -6.83
C GLN A 92 2.64 1.05 -7.31
N ARG A 93 2.03 1.79 -6.38
CA ARG A 93 0.84 2.60 -6.68
C ARG A 93 1.15 3.83 -7.53
N PHE A 94 2.34 4.42 -7.35
CA PHE A 94 2.79 5.62 -8.05
C PHE A 94 3.76 5.24 -9.15
N LEU A 95 3.36 5.45 -10.40
CA LEU A 95 4.20 5.23 -11.57
C LEU A 95 4.86 6.53 -11.96
N PHE A 96 6.18 6.61 -11.80
CA PHE A 96 6.97 7.79 -12.15
C PHE A 96 7.34 7.75 -13.62
N LEU A 97 6.99 8.82 -14.36
CA LEU A 97 7.28 8.94 -15.76
C LEU A 97 8.48 9.86 -15.96
N SER A 98 9.59 9.33 -16.45
CA SER A 98 10.72 10.14 -16.89
C SER A 98 10.36 10.95 -18.13
N LYS A 99 11.10 12.07 -18.39
CA LYS A 99 10.96 12.82 -19.65
C LYS A 99 11.33 11.98 -20.86
N ASP A 100 12.32 11.14 -20.71
CA ASP A 100 12.90 10.31 -21.76
C ASP A 100 12.37 8.87 -21.65
N LEU A 101 11.04 8.72 -21.81
CA LEU A 101 10.41 7.39 -21.97
C LEU A 101 10.94 6.62 -23.21
N ASP A 102 12.07 7.05 -23.78
CA ASP A 102 12.64 6.37 -24.95
C ASP A 102 13.31 5.05 -24.61
N GLU A 103 13.69 4.77 -23.38
CA GLU A 103 14.47 3.57 -23.06
C GLU A 103 13.90 2.62 -22.00
N ALA A 104 12.88 2.94 -21.23
CA ALA A 104 12.50 2.05 -20.12
C ALA A 104 11.02 2.12 -19.72
N ALA A 105 10.59 1.05 -19.10
CA ALA A 105 9.47 0.97 -18.16
C ALA A 105 9.40 2.20 -17.24
N PRO A 106 8.20 2.54 -16.69
CA PRO A 106 8.10 3.54 -15.64
C PRO A 106 9.19 3.29 -14.62
N ASP A 107 9.99 4.32 -14.32
CA ASP A 107 11.01 4.19 -13.29
C ASP A 107 10.29 3.90 -11.98
N LEU A 108 10.32 2.63 -11.57
CA LEU A 108 9.75 2.16 -10.32
C LEU A 108 10.64 2.52 -9.14
N SER A 109 11.84 3.08 -9.38
CA SER A 109 12.65 3.63 -8.32
C SER A 109 12.16 5.02 -7.96
N PHE A 110 11.99 5.29 -6.66
CA PHE A 110 11.67 6.62 -6.13
C PHE A 110 12.81 7.65 -6.37
N GLN A 111 13.84 7.29 -7.10
CA GLN A 111 15.08 8.04 -7.30
C GLN A 111 15.07 8.93 -8.55
N SER A 112 13.92 9.45 -8.98
CA SER A 112 13.95 10.36 -10.11
C SER A 112 14.45 11.75 -9.70
N SER A 113 15.72 12.01 -9.93
CA SER A 113 16.37 13.34 -9.79
C SER A 113 15.89 14.37 -10.83
N TYR A 114 14.85 14.06 -11.60
CA TYR A 114 14.34 14.94 -12.65
C TYR A 114 13.66 16.20 -12.08
N LYS A 115 13.95 17.34 -12.65
CA LYS A 115 13.39 18.63 -12.24
C LYS A 115 11.85 18.66 -12.27
N ASN A 116 11.23 17.94 -13.21
CA ASN A 116 9.79 17.75 -13.33
C ASN A 116 9.48 16.28 -13.52
N VAL A 117 8.69 15.71 -12.63
CA VAL A 117 8.26 14.32 -12.63
C VAL A 117 6.77 14.26 -12.82
N GLN A 118 6.31 13.52 -13.84
CA GLN A 118 4.91 13.16 -13.97
C GLN A 118 4.68 11.85 -13.23
N VAL A 119 3.59 11.79 -12.47
CA VAL A 119 3.21 10.62 -11.68
C VAL A 119 1.79 10.21 -12.08
N ILE A 120 1.59 8.93 -12.34
CA ILE A 120 0.28 8.34 -12.60
C ILE A 120 -0.01 7.35 -11.47
N LEU A 121 -1.27 7.29 -11.05
CA LEU A 121 -1.73 6.25 -10.14
C LEU A 121 -1.95 4.95 -10.92
N THR A 122 -1.52 3.83 -10.37
CA THR A 122 -1.70 2.51 -11.00
C THR A 122 -3.16 2.19 -11.25
N GLU A 123 -4.06 2.58 -10.33
CA GLU A 123 -5.50 2.43 -10.53
C GLU A 123 -6.03 3.24 -11.72
N ASP A 124 -5.44 4.38 -12.04
CA ASP A 124 -5.84 5.17 -13.20
C ASP A 124 -5.46 4.48 -14.53
N LEU A 125 -4.26 3.87 -14.57
CA LEU A 125 -3.82 3.04 -15.70
C LEU A 125 -4.69 1.79 -15.85
N ILE A 126 -4.96 1.09 -14.75
CA ILE A 126 -5.83 -0.10 -14.77
C ILE A 126 -7.21 0.26 -15.29
N GLY A 127 -7.81 1.36 -14.79
CA GLY A 127 -9.14 1.83 -15.20
C GLY A 127 -9.27 2.02 -16.71
N GLU A 128 -8.26 2.61 -17.35
CA GLU A 128 -8.24 2.84 -18.80
C GLU A 128 -7.97 1.54 -19.61
N CYS A 129 -7.40 0.51 -18.99
CA CYS A 129 -7.10 -0.76 -19.61
C CYS A 129 -8.11 -1.89 -19.29
N LEU A 130 -9.17 -1.60 -18.53
CA LEU A 130 -10.14 -2.61 -18.07
C LEU A 130 -10.74 -3.44 -19.20
N GLY A 131 -11.02 -2.82 -20.36
CA GLY A 131 -11.60 -3.53 -21.50
C GLY A 131 -10.78 -4.72 -22.01
N ARG A 132 -9.46 -4.75 -21.72
CA ARG A 132 -8.57 -5.86 -22.10
C ARG A 132 -8.76 -7.11 -21.22
N LEU A 133 -9.37 -6.95 -20.05
CA LEU A 133 -9.57 -8.03 -19.08
C LEU A 133 -10.84 -8.85 -19.36
N PHE A 134 -11.74 -8.36 -20.20
CA PHE A 134 -13.06 -8.94 -20.41
C PHE A 134 -13.36 -9.17 -21.89
N PRO A 135 -12.71 -10.13 -22.55
CA PRO A 135 -12.96 -10.43 -23.96
C PRO A 135 -14.42 -10.85 -24.16
N GLY A 136 -15.08 -10.29 -25.19
CA GLY A 136 -16.50 -10.50 -25.49
C GLY A 136 -17.46 -9.62 -24.69
N PHE A 137 -16.94 -8.75 -23.84
CA PHE A 137 -17.73 -7.76 -23.08
C PHE A 137 -17.16 -6.35 -23.24
N ARG A 138 -18.04 -5.40 -23.31
CA ARG A 138 -17.72 -3.98 -23.28
C ARG A 138 -17.86 -3.45 -21.86
N VAL A 139 -16.83 -2.80 -21.33
CA VAL A 139 -16.89 -2.06 -20.06
C VAL A 139 -17.72 -0.79 -20.28
N THR A 140 -18.87 -0.69 -19.66
CA THR A 140 -19.79 0.46 -19.80
C THR A 140 -19.58 1.49 -18.72
N SER A 141 -19.23 1.04 -17.53
CA SER A 141 -18.90 1.93 -16.41
C SER A 141 -18.07 1.18 -15.35
N TYR A 142 -17.33 1.95 -14.58
CA TYR A 142 -16.64 1.44 -13.40
C TYR A 142 -16.56 2.51 -12.32
N GLY A 143 -16.20 2.10 -11.11
CA GLY A 143 -15.90 3.01 -10.02
C GLY A 143 -15.01 2.34 -8.98
N LEU A 144 -14.22 3.14 -8.30
CA LEU A 144 -13.35 2.68 -7.22
C LEU A 144 -14.10 2.66 -5.89
N PHE A 145 -13.84 1.63 -5.09
CA PHE A 145 -14.34 1.53 -3.73
C PHE A 145 -13.33 0.88 -2.79
N ARG A 146 -13.51 1.12 -1.50
CA ARG A 146 -12.68 0.60 -0.43
C ARG A 146 -13.52 0.33 0.80
N ILE A 147 -13.29 -0.82 1.45
CA ILE A 147 -13.99 -1.20 2.69
C ILE A 147 -12.99 -1.19 3.84
N THR A 148 -13.38 -0.58 4.95
CA THR A 148 -12.71 -0.80 6.24
C THR A 148 -13.57 -1.73 7.08
N ARG A 149 -12.93 -2.76 7.66
CA ARG A 149 -13.58 -3.73 8.53
C ARG A 149 -13.17 -3.52 9.97
N ASN A 150 -14.04 -3.88 10.88
CA ASN A 150 -13.68 -3.94 12.28
C ASN A 150 -12.58 -4.98 12.47
N THR A 151 -11.52 -4.60 13.17
CA THR A 151 -10.39 -5.48 13.50
C THR A 151 -10.28 -5.70 15.01
N ASP A 152 -11.18 -5.14 15.78
CA ASP A 152 -11.28 -5.38 17.21
C ASP A 152 -12.06 -6.69 17.40
N ALA A 153 -11.35 -7.73 17.77
CA ALA A 153 -11.93 -8.93 18.35
C ALA A 153 -11.54 -8.93 19.82
N GLU A 154 -12.45 -9.27 20.68
CA GLU A 154 -12.17 -9.47 22.10
C GLU A 154 -11.46 -10.81 22.24
N ILE A 155 -10.26 -10.82 22.83
CA ILE A 155 -9.58 -12.05 23.24
C ILE A 155 -9.97 -12.24 24.71
N GLU A 156 -10.71 -13.25 24.99
CA GLU A 156 -10.93 -13.73 26.37
C GLU A 156 -9.67 -14.48 26.80
N GLU A 157 -8.67 -13.73 27.27
CA GLU A 157 -7.37 -14.27 27.67
C GLU A 157 -7.48 -15.29 28.82
N ASP A 158 -8.54 -15.17 29.64
CA ASP A 158 -8.76 -16.02 30.82
C ASP A 158 -9.26 -17.43 30.45
N GLU A 159 -9.75 -17.67 29.24
CA GLU A 159 -10.29 -18.96 28.79
C GLU A 159 -9.38 -19.72 27.81
N ALA A 160 -8.23 -19.15 27.43
CA ALA A 160 -7.35 -19.77 26.42
C ALA A 160 -6.36 -20.73 27.08
N ASP A 161 -6.55 -22.02 26.88
CA ASP A 161 -5.60 -23.08 27.26
C ASP A 161 -4.26 -22.95 26.50
N ASP A 162 -4.27 -22.40 25.28
CA ASP A 162 -3.09 -22.07 24.49
C ASP A 162 -3.22 -20.64 23.88
N LEU A 163 -2.45 -19.69 24.46
CA LEU A 163 -2.41 -18.30 24.00
C LEU A 163 -1.96 -18.19 22.53
N LEU A 164 -1.10 -19.07 22.04
CA LEU A 164 -0.61 -19.05 20.66
C LEU A 164 -1.73 -19.40 19.67
N GLU A 165 -2.54 -20.39 20.00
CA GLU A 165 -3.70 -20.82 19.21
C GLU A 165 -4.77 -19.73 19.24
N ALA A 166 -5.09 -19.17 20.41
CA ALA A 166 -6.03 -18.06 20.56
C ALA A 166 -5.59 -16.81 19.74
N VAL A 167 -4.31 -16.46 19.74
CA VAL A 167 -3.79 -15.37 18.92
C VAL A 167 -3.86 -15.69 17.42
N ARG A 168 -3.64 -16.94 17.02
CA ARG A 168 -3.76 -17.36 15.62
C ARG A 168 -5.21 -17.23 15.14
N ASP A 169 -6.16 -17.74 15.91
CA ASP A 169 -7.60 -17.63 15.61
C ASP A 169 -8.07 -16.18 15.60
N TYR A 170 -7.58 -15.38 16.51
CA TYR A 170 -7.82 -13.93 16.52
C TYR A 170 -7.33 -13.25 15.24
N VAL A 171 -6.13 -13.56 14.77
CA VAL A 171 -5.60 -13.01 13.51
C VAL A 171 -6.43 -13.45 12.31
N GLU A 172 -6.95 -14.66 12.30
CA GLU A 172 -7.86 -15.15 11.26
C GLU A 172 -9.23 -14.44 11.33
N GLN A 173 -9.83 -14.31 12.49
CA GLN A 173 -11.11 -13.61 12.70
C GLN A 173 -11.04 -12.14 12.27
N ARG A 174 -9.91 -11.47 12.49
CA ARG A 174 -9.69 -10.08 12.02
C ARG A 174 -9.87 -9.91 10.51
N ARG A 175 -9.63 -10.96 9.72
CA ARG A 175 -9.83 -10.93 8.27
C ARG A 175 -11.31 -10.86 7.90
N PHE A 176 -12.19 -11.39 8.74
CA PHE A 176 -13.61 -11.53 8.50
C PHE A 176 -14.49 -10.54 9.27
N GLY A 177 -13.91 -9.55 9.94
CA GLY A 177 -14.63 -8.53 10.69
C GLY A 177 -15.72 -7.82 9.88
N ALA A 178 -16.77 -7.39 10.55
CA ALA A 178 -17.88 -6.66 9.92
C ALA A 178 -17.39 -5.38 9.22
N PRO A 179 -17.96 -5.02 8.07
CA PRO A 179 -17.66 -3.77 7.41
C PRO A 179 -18.16 -2.59 8.25
N VAL A 180 -17.29 -1.61 8.52
CA VAL A 180 -17.63 -0.42 9.34
C VAL A 180 -17.56 0.87 8.54
N ARG A 181 -16.90 0.87 7.39
CA ARG A 181 -16.78 2.03 6.51
C ARG A 181 -16.66 1.60 5.06
N LEU A 182 -17.46 2.22 4.19
CA LEU A 182 -17.39 2.08 2.74
C LEU A 182 -17.01 3.45 2.14
N GLU A 183 -15.90 3.50 1.44
CA GLU A 183 -15.46 4.65 0.67
C GLU A 183 -15.77 4.39 -0.82
N LEU A 184 -16.46 5.32 -1.45
CA LEU A 184 -16.82 5.28 -2.87
C LEU A 184 -16.19 6.47 -3.57
N GLU A 185 -15.65 6.26 -4.76
CA GLU A 185 -15.31 7.35 -5.66
C GLU A 185 -16.57 8.18 -5.97
N ARG A 186 -16.50 9.49 -5.81
CA ARG A 186 -17.67 10.38 -5.95
C ARG A 186 -18.33 10.28 -7.32
N GLY A 187 -17.56 10.04 -8.36
CA GLY A 187 -18.02 9.86 -9.73
C GLY A 187 -18.63 8.50 -10.05
N MET A 188 -18.59 7.54 -9.12
CA MET A 188 -19.16 6.20 -9.33
C MET A 188 -20.64 6.29 -9.72
N PRO A 189 -21.08 5.63 -10.81
CA PRO A 189 -22.48 5.59 -11.23
C PRO A 189 -23.41 5.05 -10.14
N VAL A 190 -24.61 5.61 -10.03
CA VAL A 190 -25.58 5.20 -8.99
C VAL A 190 -25.94 3.71 -9.06
N ARG A 191 -25.99 3.14 -10.28
CA ARG A 191 -26.22 1.70 -10.48
C ARG A 191 -25.17 0.85 -9.75
N LEU A 192 -23.90 1.21 -9.90
CA LEU A 192 -22.80 0.52 -9.23
C LEU A 192 -22.84 0.72 -7.71
N GLN A 193 -23.21 1.93 -7.26
CA GLN A 193 -23.39 2.17 -5.81
C GLN A 193 -24.47 1.27 -5.23
N ASN A 194 -25.63 1.20 -5.89
CA ASN A 194 -26.75 0.35 -5.45
C ASN A 194 -26.36 -1.12 -5.45
N PHE A 195 -25.70 -1.60 -6.52
CA PHE A 195 -25.20 -2.96 -6.58
C PHE A 195 -24.27 -3.32 -5.40
N LEU A 196 -23.36 -2.42 -5.02
CA LEU A 196 -22.52 -2.63 -3.84
C LEU A 196 -23.34 -2.72 -2.54
N LEU A 197 -24.33 -1.84 -2.39
CA LEU A 197 -25.13 -1.78 -1.17
C LEU A 197 -26.11 -2.95 -1.05
N ASP A 198 -26.50 -3.56 -2.15
CA ASP A 198 -27.32 -4.80 -2.15
C ASP A 198 -26.49 -6.02 -1.68
N HIS A 199 -25.15 -5.96 -1.80
CA HIS A 199 -24.27 -7.08 -1.45
C HIS A 199 -23.44 -6.84 -0.18
N ILE A 200 -23.40 -5.61 0.31
CA ILE A 200 -22.60 -5.25 1.50
C ILE A 200 -23.54 -4.56 2.50
N ASP A 201 -23.73 -5.21 3.64
CA ASP A 201 -24.58 -4.66 4.71
C ASP A 201 -23.93 -3.41 5.33
N MET A 202 -24.41 -2.23 4.93
CA MET A 202 -23.85 -0.95 5.35
C MET A 202 -24.96 0.05 5.70
N LYS A 203 -24.81 0.73 6.83
CA LYS A 203 -25.71 1.83 7.21
C LYS A 203 -25.34 3.11 6.45
N PRO A 204 -26.31 4.00 6.16
CA PRO A 204 -26.03 5.25 5.42
C PRO A 204 -24.91 6.10 6.02
N GLY A 205 -24.77 6.15 7.35
CA GLY A 205 -23.72 6.90 8.03
C GLY A 205 -22.31 6.30 7.90
N GLN A 206 -22.18 5.11 7.33
CA GLN A 206 -20.90 4.42 7.12
C GLN A 206 -20.39 4.56 5.67
N ILE A 207 -21.14 5.25 4.80
CA ILE A 207 -20.83 5.40 3.38
C ILE A 207 -20.27 6.79 3.13
N TYR A 208 -19.08 6.87 2.55
CA TYR A 208 -18.34 8.10 2.29
C TYR A 208 -18.04 8.25 0.80
N LYS A 209 -18.53 9.32 0.17
CA LYS A 209 -18.22 9.66 -1.22
C LYS A 209 -17.03 10.61 -1.27
N VAL A 210 -15.92 10.16 -1.83
CA VAL A 210 -14.63 10.85 -1.86
C VAL A 210 -14.35 11.41 -3.25
N SER A 211 -14.02 12.69 -3.36
CA SER A 211 -13.72 13.37 -4.63
C SER A 211 -12.26 13.22 -5.07
N GLY A 212 -11.39 12.83 -4.17
CA GLY A 212 -9.97 12.57 -4.44
C GLY A 212 -9.69 11.08 -4.57
N PRO A 213 -8.42 10.71 -4.65
CA PRO A 213 -8.01 9.32 -4.60
C PRO A 213 -8.46 8.66 -3.29
N LEU A 214 -8.84 7.39 -3.36
CA LEU A 214 -9.09 6.58 -2.15
C LEU A 214 -7.76 6.12 -1.51
N ALA A 215 -7.82 5.49 -0.34
CA ALA A 215 -6.65 4.91 0.34
C ALA A 215 -5.48 5.89 0.54
N PHE A 216 -5.73 7.06 1.11
CA PHE A 216 -4.71 8.09 1.36
C PHE A 216 -3.51 7.62 2.21
N SER A 217 -3.64 6.54 3.00
CA SER A 217 -2.51 5.99 3.77
C SER A 217 -1.33 5.58 2.88
N GLU A 218 -1.58 5.16 1.65
CA GLU A 218 -0.56 4.76 0.69
C GLU A 218 0.17 5.96 0.06
N PHE A 219 -0.35 7.18 0.27
CA PHE A 219 0.30 8.43 -0.20
C PHE A 219 1.58 8.76 0.57
N MET A 220 1.85 8.05 1.67
CA MET A 220 3.17 8.11 2.34
C MET A 220 4.31 7.75 1.40
N ASP A 221 4.09 6.95 0.38
CA ASP A 221 5.10 6.59 -0.62
C ASP A 221 5.64 7.82 -1.36
N LEU A 222 4.84 8.88 -1.51
CA LEU A 222 5.31 10.15 -2.08
C LEU A 222 6.39 10.85 -1.24
N CYS A 223 6.49 10.55 0.06
CA CYS A 223 7.52 11.09 0.92
C CYS A 223 8.93 10.55 0.61
N PHE A 224 9.01 9.44 -0.11
CA PHE A 224 10.27 8.79 -0.51
C PHE A 224 10.81 9.30 -1.85
N ILE A 225 10.11 10.22 -2.52
CA ILE A 225 10.63 10.84 -3.74
C ILE A 225 11.93 11.57 -3.41
N ASP A 226 12.97 11.36 -4.23
CA ASP A 226 14.26 12.06 -4.09
C ASP A 226 14.12 13.55 -4.42
N ARG A 227 13.65 14.29 -3.42
CA ARG A 227 13.46 15.74 -3.43
C ARG A 227 13.95 16.34 -2.12
N PRO A 228 15.26 16.55 -1.94
CA PRO A 228 15.81 17.08 -0.70
C PRO A 228 15.15 18.39 -0.25
N SER A 229 14.68 19.22 -1.21
CA SER A 229 13.99 20.48 -0.90
C SER A 229 12.58 20.30 -0.29
N LEU A 230 12.01 19.09 -0.33
CA LEU A 230 10.72 18.74 0.26
C LEU A 230 10.88 17.91 1.54
N GLN A 231 12.10 17.57 1.90
CA GLN A 231 12.41 16.77 3.08
C GLN A 231 12.99 17.66 4.17
N TYR A 232 12.75 17.29 5.42
CA TYR A 232 13.46 17.90 6.53
C TYR A 232 14.93 17.52 6.46
N VAL A 233 15.80 18.47 6.83
CA VAL A 233 17.23 18.18 6.96
C VAL A 233 17.39 17.13 8.05
N PRO A 234 18.03 15.98 7.76
CA PRO A 234 18.24 14.96 8.78
C PRO A 234 19.06 15.50 9.95
N ASP A 235 18.62 15.23 11.17
CA ASP A 235 19.39 15.56 12.36
C ASP A 235 20.72 14.78 12.35
N ARG A 236 21.77 15.42 12.88
CA ARG A 236 23.07 14.78 13.10
C ARG A 236 22.96 13.89 14.32
N MET A 237 22.61 12.63 14.11
CA MET A 237 22.59 11.64 15.18
C MET A 237 24.02 11.35 15.65
N THR A 238 24.21 11.32 16.95
CA THR A 238 25.48 10.90 17.58
C THR A 238 25.51 9.38 17.77
N SER A 239 26.69 8.85 18.01
CA SER A 239 26.87 7.44 18.43
C SER A 239 27.76 7.45 19.66
N PRO A 240 27.31 6.89 20.81
CA PRO A 240 28.17 6.78 21.98
C PRO A 240 29.42 5.94 21.68
N GLU A 241 30.60 6.35 22.20
CA GLU A 241 31.90 5.70 21.96
C GLU A 241 31.91 4.22 22.35
N VAL A 242 31.06 3.80 23.29
CA VAL A 242 30.96 2.38 23.71
C VAL A 242 30.62 1.44 22.55
N PHE A 243 29.94 1.96 21.48
CA PHE A 243 29.60 1.17 20.30
C PHE A 243 30.66 1.21 19.19
N ASP A 244 31.78 1.89 19.40
CA ASP A 244 32.87 1.86 18.43
C ASP A 244 33.43 0.42 18.31
N PRO A 245 33.79 0.00 17.08
CA PRO A 245 34.27 -1.36 16.83
C PRO A 245 35.47 -1.80 17.69
N GLU A 246 36.28 -0.84 18.08
CA GLU A 246 37.50 -1.06 18.86
C GLU A 246 37.23 -1.29 20.36
N ASN A 247 36.05 -0.92 20.86
CA ASN A 247 35.70 -1.04 22.27
C ASN A 247 35.03 -2.41 22.57
N ASP A 248 35.41 -2.98 23.72
CA ASP A 248 34.75 -4.18 24.26
C ASP A 248 33.42 -3.81 24.91
N LEU A 249 32.36 -3.85 24.08
CA LEU A 249 31.00 -3.54 24.51
C LEU A 249 30.55 -4.41 25.69
N PHE A 250 30.87 -5.71 25.68
CA PHE A 250 30.44 -6.61 26.75
C PHE A 250 31.19 -6.38 28.05
N ALA A 251 32.45 -5.97 28.02
CA ALA A 251 33.17 -5.54 29.20
C ALA A 251 32.54 -4.30 29.81
N THR A 252 32.22 -3.28 28.98
CA THR A 252 31.56 -2.07 29.43
C THR A 252 30.20 -2.36 30.06
N LEU A 253 29.37 -3.24 29.45
CA LEU A 253 28.03 -3.59 29.96
C LEU A 253 28.09 -4.40 31.27
N ARG A 254 29.21 -5.03 31.60
CA ARG A 254 29.42 -5.64 32.94
C ARG A 254 29.75 -4.62 34.01
N GLU A 255 30.35 -3.50 33.64
CA GLU A 255 30.74 -2.43 34.54
C GLU A 255 29.64 -1.41 34.79
N ARG A 256 28.85 -1.10 33.77
CA ARG A 256 27.81 -0.07 33.84
C ARG A 256 26.70 -0.28 32.81
N ASP A 257 25.54 0.26 33.12
CA ASP A 257 24.42 0.40 32.14
C ASP A 257 24.74 1.43 31.07
N VAL A 258 24.22 1.21 29.87
CA VAL A 258 24.33 2.13 28.75
C VAL A 258 22.92 2.56 28.33
N LEU A 259 22.64 3.86 28.45
CA LEU A 259 21.38 4.47 28.02
C LEU A 259 21.55 5.06 26.62
N LEU A 260 20.57 4.81 25.74
CA LEU A 260 20.46 5.42 24.43
C LEU A 260 19.21 6.27 24.35
N PHE A 261 19.36 7.48 23.78
CA PHE A 261 18.25 8.42 23.60
C PHE A 261 17.89 8.57 22.12
N HIS A 262 17.00 7.70 21.67
CA HIS A 262 16.48 7.77 20.28
C HIS A 262 15.42 8.85 20.11
N PRO A 263 15.37 9.53 18.96
CA PRO A 263 16.14 9.35 17.72
C PRO A 263 17.46 10.14 17.65
N TYR A 264 17.87 10.80 18.72
CA TYR A 264 19.07 11.69 18.71
C TYR A 264 20.38 10.91 18.71
N GLU A 265 20.37 9.70 19.25
CA GLU A 265 21.47 8.74 19.14
C GLU A 265 21.11 7.63 18.16
N LYS A 266 22.13 7.17 17.40
CA LYS A 266 21.95 6.18 16.34
C LYS A 266 21.46 4.85 16.88
N PHE A 267 20.43 4.28 16.26
CA PHE A 267 19.98 2.92 16.56
C PHE A 267 20.99 1.83 16.13
N THR A 268 21.98 2.20 15.32
CA THR A 268 23.07 1.29 14.90
C THR A 268 23.85 0.69 16.08
N GLY A 269 23.88 1.37 17.24
CA GLY A 269 24.46 0.82 18.46
C GLY A 269 23.73 -0.45 18.92
N VAL A 270 22.40 -0.43 18.94
CA VAL A 270 21.57 -1.61 19.27
C VAL A 270 21.77 -2.74 18.25
N LEU A 271 21.81 -2.40 16.96
CA LEU A 271 22.07 -3.38 15.91
C LEU A 271 23.44 -4.06 16.08
N SER A 272 24.48 -3.26 16.36
CA SER A 272 25.83 -3.75 16.64
C SER A 272 25.90 -4.67 17.87
N PHE A 273 25.17 -4.33 18.93
CA PHE A 273 25.06 -5.16 20.12
C PHE A 273 24.48 -6.54 19.82
N ILE A 274 23.37 -6.59 19.09
CA ILE A 274 22.70 -7.85 18.72
C ILE A 274 23.59 -8.67 17.78
N ASP A 275 24.19 -8.04 16.77
CA ASP A 275 25.09 -8.73 15.82
C ASP A 275 26.33 -9.30 16.51
N ARG A 276 26.96 -8.54 17.42
CA ARG A 276 28.10 -9.04 18.25
C ARG A 276 27.65 -10.18 19.14
N ALA A 277 26.49 -10.08 19.80
CA ALA A 277 25.95 -11.14 20.65
C ALA A 277 25.66 -12.42 19.86
N ALA A 278 25.11 -12.31 18.65
CA ALA A 278 24.85 -13.46 17.80
C ALA A 278 26.11 -14.21 17.34
N ARG A 279 27.26 -13.51 17.28
CA ARG A 279 28.54 -14.08 16.85
C ARG A 279 29.46 -14.48 18.00
N ASP A 280 29.17 -14.07 19.22
CA ASP A 280 30.03 -14.38 20.39
C ASP A 280 29.74 -15.81 20.89
N PRO A 281 30.73 -16.73 20.84
CA PRO A 281 30.54 -18.10 21.31
C PRO A 281 30.26 -18.22 22.81
N LYS A 282 30.43 -17.15 23.57
CA LYS A 282 30.11 -17.10 25.01
C LYS A 282 28.66 -16.75 25.28
N VAL A 283 27.93 -16.26 24.28
CA VAL A 283 26.49 -15.98 24.38
C VAL A 283 25.68 -17.26 24.15
N VAL A 284 24.99 -17.68 25.20
CA VAL A 284 24.24 -18.95 25.20
C VAL A 284 22.88 -18.81 24.49
N ALA A 285 22.22 -17.66 24.63
CA ALA A 285 20.92 -17.40 24.03
C ALA A 285 20.65 -15.89 23.93
N ILE A 286 19.82 -15.51 22.93
CA ILE A 286 19.24 -14.18 22.81
C ILE A 286 17.72 -14.36 22.88
N LYS A 287 17.06 -13.65 23.81
CA LYS A 287 15.60 -13.59 23.92
C LYS A 287 15.14 -12.17 23.62
N GLN A 288 14.38 -11.97 22.57
CA GLN A 288 13.97 -10.66 22.12
C GLN A 288 12.52 -10.65 21.64
N THR A 289 11.76 -9.66 22.09
CA THR A 289 10.41 -9.39 21.55
C THR A 289 10.53 -8.56 20.29
N LEU A 290 9.91 -9.02 19.21
CA LEU A 290 9.91 -8.37 17.90
C LEU A 290 8.47 -8.00 17.52
N TYR A 291 8.15 -6.71 17.44
CA TYR A 291 6.79 -6.25 17.04
C TYR A 291 6.77 -5.16 15.96
N ARG A 292 7.90 -4.47 15.71
CA ARG A 292 8.02 -3.41 14.68
C ARG A 292 9.35 -3.49 13.92
N CYS A 293 9.65 -4.63 13.36
CA CYS A 293 10.96 -4.87 12.75
C CYS A 293 11.06 -4.55 11.25
N GLY A 294 9.95 -4.35 10.56
CA GLY A 294 9.95 -4.25 9.09
C GLY A 294 10.36 -5.56 8.40
N SER A 295 10.10 -5.65 7.10
CA SER A 295 10.29 -6.88 6.31
C SER A 295 11.77 -7.25 6.06
N ASN A 296 12.70 -6.31 6.19
CA ASN A 296 14.13 -6.53 5.92
C ASN A 296 15.01 -6.09 7.10
N SER A 297 14.59 -6.44 8.31
CA SER A 297 15.26 -6.00 9.53
C SER A 297 16.65 -6.61 9.70
N PRO A 298 17.70 -5.81 9.95
CA PRO A 298 19.03 -6.33 10.32
C PRO A 298 19.00 -7.19 11.59
N ILE A 299 18.11 -6.88 12.54
CA ILE A 299 17.93 -7.66 13.76
C ILE A 299 17.55 -9.10 13.43
N ILE A 300 16.55 -9.30 12.58
CA ILE A 300 16.11 -10.64 12.18
C ILE A 300 17.26 -11.40 11.52
N LYS A 301 18.04 -10.73 10.65
CA LYS A 301 19.21 -11.34 9.99
C LYS A 301 20.31 -11.78 10.98
N SER A 302 20.47 -11.07 12.09
CA SER A 302 21.45 -11.44 13.12
C SER A 302 20.95 -12.57 14.02
N LEU A 303 19.62 -12.78 14.12
CA LEU A 303 19.01 -13.81 14.96
C LEU A 303 18.82 -15.16 14.24
N ILE A 304 18.89 -15.20 12.92
CA ILE A 304 18.83 -16.41 12.07
C ILE A 304 20.24 -16.93 11.81
#